data_3debaf1539a63bef255c415853bedd71
#
_entry.id   3debaf1539a63bef255c415853bedd71
#
_cell.length_a   1.000
_cell.length_b   1.000
_cell.length_c   1.000
_cell.angle_alpha   90.00
_cell.angle_beta   90.00
_cell.angle_gamma   90.00
#
_symmetry.space_group_name_H-M   'P 1'
#
loop_
_entity.id
_entity.type
_entity.pdbx_description
1 polymer ?
#
loop_
_entity_poly.entity_id
_entity_poly.type
_entity_poly.pdbx_seq_one_letter_code
_entity_poly.pdbx_strand_id
1 'polypeptide(L)'
;MRILILGAGKMGSFFTDVLSFDHDCAVYEVDPHRMRFLYHTQRFTSMEEIEEFQPELVINAVTLKYTLQVFNQVIPHLPKDCIISDISSVKTDFLKFYESTGIRYVSTHPMFGPTFANLGALSSENAIVIKEGDYMGRIFFLDLYRRLGLHVHEYTFEEHDEAMAYSLSVPFVSTFVFSAVMKHQDAPGTTFKRHLKIARGVLSEDNTLLREILFNPRTKSHVEQIRAELKELINIIDNRDEAGLNDYLTRIRTNIS
;
A
#
# COMPACT_ATOMS: atom_id res chain seq x y z
N MET A 1 16.80 18.09 -7.62
CA MET A 1 16.57 16.91 -8.49
C MET A 1 15.37 17.16 -9.39
N ARG A 2 15.41 16.60 -10.59
CA ARG A 2 14.21 16.50 -11.45
C ARG A 2 13.50 15.19 -11.14
N ILE A 3 12.26 15.31 -10.64
CA ILE A 3 11.45 14.16 -10.21
C ILE A 3 10.20 14.08 -11.07
N LEU A 4 10.00 12.93 -11.72
CA LEU A 4 8.78 12.64 -12.47
C LEU A 4 7.85 11.76 -11.63
N ILE A 5 6.61 12.22 -11.46
CA ILE A 5 5.55 11.43 -10.82
C ILE A 5 4.63 10.89 -11.91
N LEU A 6 4.43 9.58 -11.95
CA LEU A 6 3.51 8.92 -12.87
C LEU A 6 2.16 8.73 -12.19
N GLY A 7 1.13 9.38 -12.74
CA GLY A 7 -0.23 9.36 -12.23
C GLY A 7 -0.57 10.52 -11.31
N ALA A 8 -1.63 11.25 -11.63
CA ALA A 8 -2.20 12.35 -10.83
C ALA A 8 -3.34 11.88 -9.92
N GLY A 9 -3.26 10.64 -9.42
CA GLY A 9 -4.15 10.11 -8.40
C GLY A 9 -3.86 10.73 -7.03
N LYS A 10 -4.55 10.27 -5.99
CA LYS A 10 -4.38 10.79 -4.62
C LYS A 10 -2.92 10.71 -4.12
N MET A 11 -2.25 9.55 -4.33
CA MET A 11 -0.84 9.39 -3.92
C MET A 11 0.11 10.21 -4.80
N GLY A 12 -0.12 10.25 -6.11
CA GLY A 12 0.68 11.08 -6.99
C GLY A 12 0.59 12.56 -6.64
N SER A 13 -0.62 13.07 -6.37
CA SER A 13 -0.81 14.45 -5.89
C SER A 13 -0.10 14.68 -4.56
N PHE A 14 -0.20 13.75 -3.60
CA PHE A 14 0.50 13.83 -2.32
C PHE A 14 2.03 13.97 -2.50
N PHE A 15 2.64 13.08 -3.30
CA PHE A 15 4.08 13.18 -3.57
C PHE A 15 4.46 14.45 -4.33
N THR A 16 3.61 14.90 -5.26
CA THR A 16 3.81 16.16 -5.96
C THR A 16 3.83 17.33 -4.99
N ASP A 17 2.83 17.43 -4.11
CA ASP A 17 2.71 18.52 -3.14
C ASP A 17 3.91 18.56 -2.18
N VAL A 18 4.35 17.38 -1.70
CA VAL A 18 5.45 17.29 -0.74
C VAL A 18 6.81 17.59 -1.39
N LEU A 19 7.03 17.14 -2.63
CA LEU A 19 8.35 17.22 -3.28
C LEU A 19 8.57 18.52 -4.06
N SER A 20 7.51 19.18 -4.53
CA SER A 20 7.63 20.39 -5.34
C SER A 20 8.19 21.60 -4.59
N PHE A 21 8.32 21.55 -3.26
CA PHE A 21 8.96 22.61 -2.48
C PHE A 21 10.49 22.62 -2.64
N ASP A 22 11.10 21.44 -2.75
CA ASP A 22 12.56 21.28 -2.72
C ASP A 22 13.12 20.77 -4.06
N HIS A 23 12.26 20.34 -4.99
CA HIS A 23 12.64 19.67 -6.23
C HIS A 23 11.89 20.21 -7.44
N ASP A 24 12.49 20.06 -8.62
CA ASP A 24 11.83 20.33 -9.89
C ASP A 24 10.96 19.11 -10.25
N CYS A 25 9.64 19.27 -10.10
CA CYS A 25 8.69 18.18 -10.25
C CYS A 25 7.89 18.30 -11.54
N ALA A 26 7.69 17.15 -12.20
CA ALA A 26 6.76 16.97 -13.28
C ALA A 26 5.78 15.83 -12.96
N VAL A 27 4.56 15.93 -13.48
CA VAL A 27 3.55 14.87 -13.37
C VAL A 27 3.12 14.44 -14.76
N TYR A 28 3.21 13.15 -15.05
CA TYR A 28 2.66 12.55 -16.26
C TYR A 28 1.32 11.88 -15.94
N GLU A 29 0.28 12.25 -16.66
CA GLU A 29 -1.07 11.70 -16.52
C GLU A 29 -1.77 11.65 -17.86
N VAL A 30 -2.38 10.50 -18.17
CA VAL A 30 -3.11 10.29 -19.43
C VAL A 30 -4.42 11.07 -19.52
N ASP A 31 -5.04 11.40 -18.36
CA ASP A 31 -6.21 12.27 -18.27
C ASP A 31 -5.81 13.66 -17.75
N PRO A 32 -5.68 14.67 -18.62
CA PRO A 32 -5.25 16.01 -18.22
C PRO A 32 -6.16 16.66 -17.17
N HIS A 33 -7.43 16.26 -17.10
CA HIS A 33 -8.36 16.81 -16.10
C HIS A 33 -7.96 16.48 -14.66
N ARG A 34 -7.23 15.40 -14.45
CA ARG A 34 -6.73 15.00 -13.11
C ARG A 34 -5.62 15.93 -12.62
N MET A 35 -4.89 16.59 -13.52
CA MET A 35 -3.80 17.50 -13.19
C MET A 35 -4.28 18.94 -12.93
N ARG A 36 -5.58 19.25 -13.04
CA ARG A 36 -6.11 20.62 -12.99
C ARG A 36 -5.78 21.42 -11.73
N PHE A 37 -5.52 20.74 -10.62
CA PHE A 37 -5.20 21.35 -9.32
C PHE A 37 -3.73 21.28 -8.93
N LEU A 38 -2.85 20.81 -9.81
CA LEU A 38 -1.42 20.76 -9.57
C LEU A 38 -0.78 22.06 -10.11
N TYR A 39 -0.61 23.07 -9.25
CA TYR A 39 -0.26 24.43 -9.70
C TYR A 39 1.24 24.71 -9.80
N HIS A 40 2.06 24.02 -9.01
CA HIS A 40 3.51 24.29 -8.90
C HIS A 40 4.37 23.20 -9.50
N THR A 41 3.88 22.53 -10.55
CA THR A 41 4.57 21.41 -11.19
C THR A 41 4.35 21.44 -12.71
N GLN A 42 5.28 20.90 -13.45
CA GLN A 42 5.12 20.67 -14.88
C GLN A 42 4.12 19.54 -15.10
N ARG A 43 3.33 19.62 -16.18
CA ARG A 43 2.24 18.68 -16.48
C ARG A 43 2.47 18.09 -17.84
N PHE A 44 2.74 16.79 -17.89
CA PHE A 44 3.08 16.07 -19.10
C PHE A 44 1.94 15.15 -19.52
N THR A 45 1.73 15.06 -20.81
CA THR A 45 0.75 14.18 -21.46
C THR A 45 1.38 13.34 -22.55
N SER A 46 2.66 13.55 -22.87
CA SER A 46 3.40 12.83 -23.91
C SER A 46 4.75 12.29 -23.37
N MET A 47 5.32 11.33 -24.08
CA MET A 47 6.63 10.75 -23.73
C MET A 47 7.78 11.67 -24.12
N GLU A 48 7.60 12.49 -25.15
CA GLU A 48 8.58 13.49 -25.59
C GLU A 48 8.86 14.52 -24.48
N GLU A 49 7.82 14.94 -23.73
CA GLU A 49 7.98 15.85 -22.59
C GLU A 49 8.81 15.20 -21.47
N ILE A 50 8.69 13.88 -21.28
CA ILE A 50 9.50 13.12 -20.31
C ILE A 50 10.97 13.08 -20.76
N GLU A 51 11.21 12.82 -22.06
CA GLU A 51 12.57 12.82 -22.62
C GLU A 51 13.25 14.18 -22.48
N GLU A 52 12.55 15.28 -22.76
CA GLU A 52 13.06 16.64 -22.61
C GLU A 52 13.35 17.00 -21.17
N PHE A 53 12.51 16.54 -20.24
CA PHE A 53 12.66 16.81 -18.80
C PHE A 53 13.87 16.11 -18.19
N GLN A 54 14.29 14.96 -18.73
CA GLN A 54 15.44 14.18 -18.25
C GLN A 54 15.37 13.89 -16.74
N PRO A 55 14.37 13.15 -16.24
CA PRO A 55 14.18 12.91 -14.81
C PRO A 55 15.36 12.12 -14.20
N GLU A 56 15.72 12.46 -12.97
CA GLU A 56 16.72 11.74 -12.17
C GLU A 56 16.06 10.66 -11.30
N LEU A 57 14.79 10.89 -10.92
CA LEU A 57 13.95 9.95 -10.17
C LEU A 57 12.55 9.91 -10.78
N VAL A 58 12.02 8.71 -10.93
CA VAL A 58 10.62 8.48 -11.33
C VAL A 58 9.89 7.80 -10.19
N ILE A 59 8.77 8.38 -9.74
CA ILE A 59 7.87 7.79 -8.73
C ILE A 59 6.59 7.34 -9.41
N ASN A 60 6.37 6.03 -9.48
CA ASN A 60 5.18 5.47 -10.09
C ASN A 60 4.05 5.35 -9.06
N ALA A 61 3.09 6.26 -9.16
CA ALA A 61 1.93 6.37 -8.28
C ALA A 61 0.60 6.02 -8.99
N VAL A 62 0.67 5.30 -10.10
CA VAL A 62 -0.52 4.78 -10.77
C VAL A 62 -1.12 3.60 -9.98
N THR A 63 -2.34 3.22 -10.32
CA THR A 63 -3.01 2.06 -9.72
C THR A 63 -2.16 0.80 -9.93
N LEU A 64 -2.04 -0.04 -8.89
CA LEU A 64 -1.23 -1.27 -8.85
C LEU A 64 -1.31 -2.09 -10.15
N LYS A 65 -2.52 -2.30 -10.66
CA LYS A 65 -2.80 -3.02 -11.90
C LYS A 65 -1.98 -2.53 -13.11
N TYR A 66 -1.65 -1.24 -13.16
CA TYR A 66 -0.99 -0.62 -14.32
C TYR A 66 0.49 -0.30 -14.06
N THR A 67 0.99 -0.49 -12.85
CA THR A 67 2.34 -0.03 -12.46
C THR A 67 3.43 -0.59 -13.36
N LEU A 68 3.48 -1.91 -13.58
CA LEU A 68 4.49 -2.54 -14.43
C LEU A 68 4.30 -2.20 -15.92
N GLN A 69 3.06 -2.07 -16.37
CA GLN A 69 2.76 -1.65 -17.74
C GLN A 69 3.28 -0.23 -18.00
N VAL A 70 3.01 0.70 -17.09
CA VAL A 70 3.46 2.10 -17.21
C VAL A 70 4.98 2.20 -17.14
N PHE A 71 5.65 1.43 -16.29
CA PHE A 71 7.11 1.35 -16.30
C PHE A 71 7.66 0.90 -17.67
N ASN A 72 7.09 -0.17 -18.26
CA ASN A 72 7.50 -0.64 -19.59
C ASN A 72 7.34 0.44 -20.68
N GLN A 73 6.34 1.31 -20.56
CA GLN A 73 6.13 2.41 -21.49
C GLN A 73 7.12 3.56 -21.30
N VAL A 74 7.44 3.88 -20.04
CA VAL A 74 8.24 5.06 -19.70
C VAL A 74 9.75 4.80 -19.74
N ILE A 75 10.21 3.61 -19.32
CA ILE A 75 11.64 3.27 -19.24
C ILE A 75 12.43 3.59 -20.52
N PRO A 76 11.93 3.31 -21.75
CA PRO A 76 12.65 3.67 -22.96
C PRO A 76 12.93 5.16 -23.16
N HIS A 77 12.20 6.02 -22.46
CA HIS A 77 12.27 7.49 -22.56
C HIS A 77 13.08 8.12 -21.39
N LEU A 78 13.64 7.30 -20.50
CA LEU A 78 14.38 7.76 -19.33
C LEU A 78 15.89 7.84 -19.58
N PRO A 79 16.59 8.76 -18.90
CA PRO A 79 18.04 8.73 -18.84
C PRO A 79 18.56 7.41 -18.26
N LYS A 80 19.73 6.95 -18.72
CA LYS A 80 20.35 5.69 -18.25
C LYS A 80 20.60 5.64 -16.75
N ASP A 81 20.87 6.79 -16.14
CA ASP A 81 21.17 6.92 -14.71
C ASP A 81 19.92 7.22 -13.87
N CYS A 82 18.75 7.29 -14.50
CA CYS A 82 17.49 7.52 -13.79
C CYS A 82 17.17 6.37 -12.84
N ILE A 83 16.71 6.71 -11.64
CA ILE A 83 16.20 5.74 -10.68
C ILE A 83 14.68 5.67 -10.83
N ILE A 84 14.11 4.47 -10.95
CA ILE A 84 12.66 4.29 -10.92
C ILE A 84 12.21 3.81 -9.55
N SER A 85 11.03 4.26 -9.11
CA SER A 85 10.44 3.84 -7.83
C SER A 85 8.97 3.48 -7.98
N ASP A 86 8.57 2.36 -7.38
CA ASP A 86 7.17 2.08 -7.10
C ASP A 86 6.84 2.41 -5.63
N ILE A 87 5.55 2.66 -5.39
CA ILE A 87 4.98 2.87 -4.05
C ILE A 87 3.90 1.82 -3.73
N SER A 88 3.94 0.69 -4.38
CA SER A 88 2.88 -0.32 -4.35
C SER A 88 2.82 -1.08 -3.03
N SER A 89 1.60 -1.42 -2.60
CA SER A 89 1.34 -2.21 -1.38
C SER A 89 1.59 -3.71 -1.55
N VAL A 90 1.67 -4.22 -2.78
CA VAL A 90 1.96 -5.61 -3.11
C VAL A 90 3.18 -5.65 -4.01
N LYS A 91 4.15 -6.52 -3.71
CA LYS A 91 5.47 -6.55 -4.36
C LYS A 91 5.76 -7.82 -5.17
N THR A 92 4.81 -8.73 -5.29
CA THR A 92 5.02 -10.11 -5.78
C THR A 92 5.81 -10.23 -7.09
N ASP A 93 5.59 -9.31 -8.06
CA ASP A 93 6.26 -9.38 -9.36
C ASP A 93 7.34 -8.31 -9.57
N PHE A 94 7.53 -7.41 -8.60
CA PHE A 94 8.41 -6.26 -8.78
C PHE A 94 9.89 -6.63 -8.84
N LEU A 95 10.36 -7.54 -7.98
CA LEU A 95 11.77 -7.94 -7.99
C LEU A 95 12.17 -8.53 -9.35
N LYS A 96 11.37 -9.46 -9.88
CA LYS A 96 11.61 -10.06 -11.20
C LYS A 96 11.61 -9.01 -12.32
N PHE A 97 10.68 -8.06 -12.23
CA PHE A 97 10.60 -6.97 -13.19
C PHE A 97 11.88 -6.13 -13.17
N TYR A 98 12.32 -5.66 -12.01
CA TYR A 98 13.52 -4.85 -11.88
C TYR A 98 14.78 -5.58 -12.34
N GLU A 99 14.94 -6.85 -11.97
CA GLU A 99 16.05 -7.68 -12.44
C GLU A 99 16.06 -7.85 -13.96
N SER A 100 14.88 -7.96 -14.59
CA SER A 100 14.77 -8.11 -16.05
C SER A 100 15.08 -6.85 -16.83
N THR A 101 14.86 -5.66 -16.25
CA THR A 101 15.09 -4.38 -16.92
C THR A 101 16.53 -3.88 -16.78
N GLY A 102 17.23 -4.28 -15.72
CA GLY A 102 18.56 -3.81 -15.38
C GLY A 102 18.65 -2.31 -15.06
N ILE A 103 17.52 -1.61 -14.90
CA ILE A 103 17.46 -0.20 -14.53
C ILE A 103 17.70 -0.04 -13.02
N ARG A 104 18.26 1.10 -12.62
CA ARG A 104 18.38 1.45 -11.20
C ARG A 104 16.98 1.64 -10.60
N TYR A 105 16.72 1.03 -9.47
CA TYR A 105 15.39 1.09 -8.85
C TYR A 105 15.45 1.22 -7.33
N VAL A 106 14.39 1.73 -6.76
CA VAL A 106 14.07 1.64 -5.33
C VAL A 106 12.59 1.30 -5.19
N SER A 107 12.25 0.40 -4.30
CA SER A 107 10.85 0.03 -4.05
C SER A 107 10.45 0.48 -2.65
N THR A 108 9.30 1.11 -2.52
CA THR A 108 8.81 1.61 -1.23
C THR A 108 7.31 1.32 -1.05
N HIS A 109 6.85 1.34 0.20
CA HIS A 109 5.44 1.22 0.53
C HIS A 109 5.08 2.22 1.64
N PRO A 110 4.55 3.40 1.33
CA PRO A 110 3.91 4.27 2.30
C PRO A 110 2.60 3.62 2.76
N MET A 111 2.55 3.19 4.04
CA MET A 111 1.44 2.38 4.58
C MET A 111 0.27 3.24 5.07
N PHE A 112 -0.03 4.32 4.37
CA PHE A 112 -1.18 5.18 4.65
C PHE A 112 -1.98 5.44 3.38
N GLY A 113 -3.30 5.39 3.51
CA GLY A 113 -4.19 5.78 2.42
C GLY A 113 -4.29 7.30 2.32
N PRO A 114 -4.24 7.88 1.12
CA PRO A 114 -4.30 9.33 0.93
C PRO A 114 -5.63 9.95 1.39
N THR A 115 -6.64 9.16 1.60
CA THR A 115 -7.94 9.59 2.14
C THR A 115 -7.84 9.95 3.63
N PHE A 116 -6.82 9.43 4.34
CA PHE A 116 -6.56 9.66 5.76
C PHE A 116 -5.27 10.45 5.99
N ALA A 117 -4.50 10.75 4.94
CA ALA A 117 -3.28 11.54 5.02
C ALA A 117 -3.59 13.02 5.34
N ASN A 118 -3.91 13.27 6.59
CA ASN A 118 -3.71 14.58 7.16
C ASN A 118 -2.21 14.70 7.47
N LEU A 119 -1.50 15.64 6.86
CA LEU A 119 -0.07 15.87 7.12
C LEU A 119 0.24 16.00 8.62
N GLY A 120 -0.72 16.48 9.42
CA GLY A 120 -0.62 16.54 10.89
C GLY A 120 -0.78 15.20 11.61
N ALA A 121 -1.18 14.12 10.94
CA ALA A 121 -1.42 12.80 11.53
C ALA A 121 -0.45 11.71 11.01
N LEU A 122 0.52 12.06 10.17
CA LEU A 122 1.47 11.11 9.59
C LEU A 122 2.41 10.49 10.62
N SER A 123 2.59 11.13 11.79
CA SER A 123 3.48 10.64 12.86
C SER A 123 3.05 9.30 13.48
N SER A 124 1.82 8.84 13.24
CA SER A 124 1.34 7.52 13.64
C SER A 124 1.44 6.47 12.53
N GLU A 125 1.83 6.87 11.32
CA GLU A 125 1.83 6.02 10.15
C GLU A 125 3.20 5.41 9.89
N ASN A 126 3.22 4.32 9.12
CA ASN A 126 4.43 3.61 8.76
C ASN A 126 4.78 3.80 7.28
N ALA A 127 6.06 3.63 6.96
CA ALA A 127 6.53 3.45 5.60
C ALA A 127 7.60 2.36 5.55
N ILE A 128 7.61 1.58 4.47
CA ILE A 128 8.63 0.56 4.23
C ILE A 128 9.48 1.01 3.04
N VAL A 129 10.80 0.90 3.18
CA VAL A 129 11.78 1.01 2.10
C VAL A 129 12.41 -0.35 1.91
N ILE A 130 12.38 -0.86 0.68
CA ILE A 130 12.95 -2.17 0.37
C ILE A 130 14.48 -2.08 0.37
N LYS A 131 15.15 -3.08 1.00
CA LYS A 131 16.61 -3.13 1.16
C LYS A 131 17.35 -3.36 -0.16
N GLU A 132 16.73 -4.13 -1.07
CA GLU A 132 17.21 -4.35 -2.42
C GLU A 132 17.01 -3.09 -3.27
N GLY A 133 17.93 -2.85 -4.17
CA GLY A 133 17.85 -1.73 -5.09
C GLY A 133 18.94 -0.66 -4.89
N ASP A 134 18.72 0.47 -5.51
CA ASP A 134 19.70 1.55 -5.57
C ASP A 134 19.90 2.24 -4.21
N TYR A 135 21.18 2.39 -3.82
CA TYR A 135 21.54 3.00 -2.54
C TYR A 135 21.05 4.45 -2.41
N MET A 136 21.25 5.26 -3.47
CA MET A 136 20.87 6.67 -3.43
C MET A 136 19.35 6.85 -3.41
N GLY A 137 18.64 6.01 -4.17
CA GLY A 137 17.17 5.97 -4.13
C GLY A 137 16.65 5.61 -2.73
N ARG A 138 17.27 4.63 -2.06
CA ARG A 138 16.90 4.27 -0.68
C ARG A 138 17.12 5.41 0.29
N ILE A 139 18.30 6.05 0.27
CA ILE A 139 18.60 7.20 1.14
C ILE A 139 17.59 8.32 0.92
N PHE A 140 17.23 8.62 -0.34
CA PHE A 140 16.22 9.62 -0.65
C PHE A 140 14.87 9.33 0.05
N PHE A 141 14.33 8.11 -0.06
CA PHE A 141 13.05 7.78 0.55
C PHE A 141 13.13 7.65 2.08
N LEU A 142 14.23 7.13 2.62
CA LEU A 142 14.45 7.10 4.07
C LEU A 142 14.43 8.51 4.66
N ASP A 143 15.10 9.46 4.03
CA ASP A 143 15.14 10.86 4.46
C ASP A 143 13.74 11.51 4.29
N LEU A 144 13.13 11.36 3.13
CA LEU A 144 11.79 11.89 2.85
C LEU A 144 10.76 11.44 3.90
N TYR A 145 10.67 10.14 4.15
CA TYR A 145 9.69 9.60 5.08
C TYR A 145 9.95 9.99 6.54
N ARG A 146 11.23 10.07 6.94
CA ARG A 146 11.61 10.58 8.26
C ARG A 146 11.25 12.06 8.44
N ARG A 147 11.49 12.90 7.43
CA ARG A 147 11.08 14.32 7.45
C ARG A 147 9.56 14.49 7.53
N LEU A 148 8.80 13.58 6.96
CA LEU A 148 7.35 13.53 7.08
C LEU A 148 6.87 13.00 8.45
N GLY A 149 7.77 12.56 9.32
CA GLY A 149 7.46 12.06 10.65
C GLY A 149 6.98 10.61 10.69
N LEU A 150 7.12 9.85 9.59
CA LEU A 150 6.70 8.45 9.52
C LEU A 150 7.63 7.53 10.33
N HIS A 151 7.09 6.43 10.84
CA HIS A 151 7.88 5.31 11.33
C HIS A 151 8.39 4.50 10.14
N VAL A 152 9.72 4.52 9.89
CA VAL A 152 10.31 3.93 8.70
C VAL A 152 10.94 2.58 9.01
N HIS A 153 10.57 1.57 8.24
CA HIS A 153 11.10 0.21 8.32
C HIS A 153 11.83 -0.17 7.02
N GLU A 154 12.92 -0.93 7.16
CA GLU A 154 13.65 -1.47 6.02
C GLU A 154 13.45 -2.98 5.96
N TYR A 155 12.79 -3.48 4.90
CA TYR A 155 12.49 -4.90 4.66
C TYR A 155 13.11 -5.35 3.35
N THR A 156 13.40 -6.64 3.23
CA THR A 156 13.58 -7.28 1.92
C THR A 156 12.22 -7.41 1.21
N PHE A 157 12.22 -7.71 -0.09
CA PHE A 157 10.97 -8.03 -0.78
C PHE A 157 10.23 -9.20 -0.11
N GLU A 158 10.97 -10.21 0.34
CA GLU A 158 10.37 -11.37 1.01
C GLU A 158 9.77 -11.01 2.37
N GLU A 159 10.52 -10.27 3.22
CA GLU A 159 10.04 -9.76 4.51
C GLU A 159 8.80 -8.88 4.36
N HIS A 160 8.78 -8.03 3.30
CA HIS A 160 7.64 -7.20 2.99
C HIS A 160 6.41 -8.04 2.63
N ASP A 161 6.55 -8.99 1.69
CA ASP A 161 5.42 -9.80 1.22
C ASP A 161 4.86 -10.69 2.35
N GLU A 162 5.71 -11.17 3.25
CA GLU A 162 5.28 -11.92 4.44
C GLU A 162 4.49 -11.03 5.41
N ALA A 163 5.04 -9.86 5.75
CA ALA A 163 4.38 -8.90 6.64
C ALA A 163 3.04 -8.42 6.07
N MET A 164 2.99 -8.11 4.76
CA MET A 164 1.76 -7.66 4.10
C MET A 164 0.72 -8.77 3.97
N ALA A 165 1.15 -10.00 3.66
CA ALA A 165 0.26 -11.15 3.64
C ALA A 165 -0.45 -11.32 4.97
N TYR A 166 0.25 -11.21 6.10
CA TYR A 166 -0.34 -11.29 7.43
C TYR A 166 -1.23 -10.09 7.76
N SER A 167 -0.67 -8.88 7.67
CA SER A 167 -1.32 -7.65 8.14
C SER A 167 -2.54 -7.23 7.31
N LEU A 168 -2.63 -7.68 6.05
CA LEU A 168 -3.77 -7.41 5.20
C LEU A 168 -4.77 -8.59 5.18
N SER A 169 -4.28 -9.83 5.06
CA SER A 169 -5.19 -10.97 4.90
C SER A 169 -6.04 -11.24 6.13
N VAL A 170 -5.47 -11.18 7.32
CA VAL A 170 -6.20 -11.46 8.57
C VAL A 170 -7.36 -10.48 8.78
N PRO A 171 -7.16 -9.15 8.78
CA PRO A 171 -8.27 -8.22 8.95
C PRO A 171 -9.25 -8.23 7.77
N PHE A 172 -8.76 -8.39 6.52
CA PHE A 172 -9.65 -8.40 5.36
C PHE A 172 -10.56 -9.63 5.35
N VAL A 173 -10.02 -10.82 5.54
CA VAL A 173 -10.81 -12.07 5.59
C VAL A 173 -11.79 -12.04 6.76
N SER A 174 -11.39 -11.59 7.94
CA SER A 174 -12.29 -11.44 9.08
C SER A 174 -13.44 -10.49 8.77
N THR A 175 -13.14 -9.37 8.09
CA THR A 175 -14.14 -8.39 7.65
C THR A 175 -15.08 -8.95 6.58
N PHE A 176 -14.55 -9.75 5.63
CA PHE A 176 -15.38 -10.39 4.61
C PHE A 176 -16.35 -11.39 5.22
N VAL A 177 -15.88 -12.25 6.14
CA VAL A 177 -16.73 -13.20 6.86
C VAL A 177 -17.83 -12.47 7.64
N PHE A 178 -17.47 -11.42 8.40
CA PHE A 178 -18.43 -10.56 9.08
C PHE A 178 -19.47 -9.99 8.11
N SER A 179 -19.02 -9.43 6.98
CA SER A 179 -19.89 -8.79 6.00
C SER A 179 -20.81 -9.79 5.29
N ALA A 180 -20.34 -11.02 5.05
CA ALA A 180 -21.09 -12.07 4.40
C ALA A 180 -22.25 -12.59 5.26
N VAL A 181 -22.11 -12.57 6.59
CA VAL A 181 -23.16 -13.02 7.54
C VAL A 181 -23.97 -11.87 8.11
N MET A 182 -23.57 -10.63 7.86
CA MET A 182 -24.27 -9.44 8.37
C MET A 182 -25.69 -9.32 7.79
N LYS A 183 -26.64 -8.95 8.65
CA LYS A 183 -28.01 -8.57 8.27
C LYS A 183 -28.30 -7.15 8.74
N HIS A 184 -29.22 -6.49 8.05
CA HIS A 184 -29.69 -5.17 8.47
C HIS A 184 -30.22 -5.22 9.91
N GLN A 185 -29.90 -4.19 10.70
CA GLN A 185 -30.37 -4.02 12.07
C GLN A 185 -30.96 -2.62 12.22
N ASP A 186 -32.21 -2.53 12.70
CA ASP A 186 -32.88 -1.25 12.94
C ASP A 186 -32.29 -0.51 14.13
N ALA A 187 -31.83 -1.25 15.16
CA ALA A 187 -31.21 -0.71 16.36
C ALA A 187 -29.82 -1.31 16.63
N PRO A 188 -28.81 -1.03 15.78
CA PRO A 188 -27.49 -1.61 15.93
C PRO A 188 -26.73 -1.05 17.14
N GLY A 189 -26.16 -1.93 17.96
CA GLY A 189 -25.28 -1.56 19.07
C GLY A 189 -23.95 -0.94 18.60
N THR A 190 -23.21 -0.34 19.54
CA THR A 190 -21.95 0.40 19.25
C THR A 190 -20.90 -0.47 18.56
N THR A 191 -20.70 -1.70 19.04
CA THR A 191 -19.74 -2.66 18.47
C THR A 191 -20.09 -2.99 17.02
N PHE A 192 -21.35 -3.29 16.73
CA PHE A 192 -21.81 -3.57 15.38
C PHE A 192 -21.58 -2.37 14.43
N LYS A 193 -21.87 -1.14 14.89
CA LYS A 193 -21.61 0.08 14.11
C LYS A 193 -20.13 0.27 13.77
N ARG A 194 -19.22 -0.03 14.73
CA ARG A 194 -17.77 0.06 14.51
C ARG A 194 -17.32 -0.97 13.46
N HIS A 195 -17.76 -2.22 13.55
CA HIS A 195 -17.43 -3.25 12.56
C HIS A 195 -18.01 -2.92 11.18
N LEU A 196 -19.23 -2.37 11.12
CA LEU A 196 -19.82 -1.92 9.86
C LEU A 196 -19.02 -0.79 9.21
N LYS A 197 -18.47 0.15 10.01
CA LYS A 197 -17.61 1.22 9.49
C LYS A 197 -16.32 0.65 8.89
N ILE A 198 -15.68 -0.32 9.56
CA ILE A 198 -14.49 -1.02 9.04
C ILE A 198 -14.86 -1.76 7.75
N ALA A 199 -15.95 -2.51 7.75
CA ALA A 199 -16.40 -3.27 6.59
C ALA A 199 -16.65 -2.39 5.36
N ARG A 200 -17.27 -1.22 5.53
CA ARG A 200 -17.46 -0.25 4.45
C ARG A 200 -16.13 0.29 3.92
N GLY A 201 -15.15 0.56 4.78
CA GLY A 201 -13.81 0.97 4.37
C GLY A 201 -13.15 -0.09 3.51
N VAL A 202 -13.02 -1.31 4.02
CA VAL A 202 -12.37 -2.44 3.32
C VAL A 202 -13.07 -2.77 2.00
N LEU A 203 -14.40 -2.80 1.97
CA LEU A 203 -15.18 -3.13 0.75
C LEU A 203 -15.27 -1.97 -0.25
N SER A 204 -14.78 -0.78 0.08
CA SER A 204 -14.64 0.33 -0.86
C SER A 204 -13.32 0.33 -1.63
N GLU A 205 -12.40 -0.57 -1.28
CA GLU A 205 -11.15 -0.74 -1.99
C GLU A 205 -11.37 -1.32 -3.39
N ASP A 206 -10.40 -1.09 -4.28
CA ASP A 206 -10.44 -1.61 -5.65
C ASP A 206 -10.40 -3.14 -5.67
N ASN A 207 -11.24 -3.77 -6.47
CA ASN A 207 -11.32 -5.23 -6.59
C ASN A 207 -9.99 -5.87 -7.00
N THR A 208 -9.11 -5.15 -7.69
CA THR A 208 -7.78 -5.65 -8.05
C THR A 208 -6.92 -5.79 -6.79
N LEU A 209 -6.91 -4.76 -5.93
CA LEU A 209 -6.19 -4.83 -4.65
C LEU A 209 -6.72 -5.97 -3.77
N LEU A 210 -8.04 -6.09 -3.64
CA LEU A 210 -8.66 -7.18 -2.86
C LEU A 210 -8.26 -8.56 -3.38
N ARG A 211 -8.23 -8.73 -4.71
CA ARG A 211 -7.80 -9.97 -5.36
C ARG A 211 -6.33 -10.27 -5.10
N GLU A 212 -5.43 -9.30 -5.25
CA GLU A 212 -3.99 -9.47 -5.01
C GLU A 212 -3.72 -9.89 -3.55
N ILE A 213 -4.43 -9.31 -2.59
CA ILE A 213 -4.34 -9.71 -1.18
C ILE A 213 -4.83 -11.14 -0.98
N LEU A 214 -6.00 -11.49 -1.52
CA LEU A 214 -6.60 -12.81 -1.30
C LEU A 214 -5.86 -13.93 -2.03
N PHE A 215 -5.30 -13.65 -3.20
CA PHE A 215 -4.58 -14.64 -4.01
C PHE A 215 -3.09 -14.69 -3.71
N ASN A 216 -2.60 -13.90 -2.75
CA ASN A 216 -1.23 -14.04 -2.27
C ASN A 216 -1.03 -15.48 -1.75
N PRO A 217 0.04 -16.18 -2.18
CA PRO A 217 0.28 -17.59 -1.80
C PRO A 217 0.29 -17.83 -0.29
N ARG A 218 0.67 -16.84 0.51
CA ARG A 218 0.73 -16.90 1.98
C ARG A 218 -0.64 -16.70 2.65
N THR A 219 -1.59 -16.05 1.99
CA THR A 219 -2.93 -15.76 2.56
C THR A 219 -3.68 -17.03 2.96
N LYS A 220 -3.57 -18.11 2.19
CA LYS A 220 -4.27 -19.37 2.48
C LYS A 220 -3.95 -19.91 3.88
N SER A 221 -2.70 -19.86 4.32
CA SER A 221 -2.30 -20.33 5.65
C SER A 221 -2.95 -19.53 6.77
N HIS A 222 -3.06 -18.21 6.61
CA HIS A 222 -3.73 -17.35 7.59
C HIS A 222 -5.25 -17.59 7.64
N VAL A 223 -5.87 -17.84 6.50
CA VAL A 223 -7.31 -18.21 6.44
C VAL A 223 -7.57 -19.54 7.13
N GLU A 224 -6.68 -20.52 6.97
CA GLU A 224 -6.77 -21.80 7.69
C GLU A 224 -6.62 -21.64 9.21
N GLN A 225 -5.77 -20.71 9.68
CA GLN A 225 -5.67 -20.37 11.10
C GLN A 225 -6.98 -19.76 11.61
N ILE A 226 -7.58 -18.79 10.90
CA ILE A 226 -8.89 -18.21 11.25
C ILE A 226 -9.94 -19.32 11.33
N ARG A 227 -9.95 -20.24 10.38
CA ARG A 227 -10.88 -21.38 10.38
C ARG A 227 -10.70 -22.27 11.61
N ALA A 228 -9.46 -22.53 12.03
CA ALA A 228 -9.16 -23.31 13.22
C ALA A 228 -9.68 -22.63 14.50
N GLU A 229 -9.46 -21.33 14.64
CA GLU A 229 -9.97 -20.52 15.78
C GLU A 229 -11.51 -20.52 15.82
N LEU A 230 -12.18 -20.38 14.65
CA LEU A 230 -13.63 -20.48 14.59
C LEU A 230 -14.15 -21.86 15.02
N LYS A 231 -13.45 -22.94 14.68
CA LYS A 231 -13.80 -24.29 15.07
C LYS A 231 -13.64 -24.48 16.58
N GLU A 232 -12.58 -23.95 17.18
CA GLU A 232 -12.38 -23.96 18.64
C GLU A 232 -13.51 -23.23 19.36
N LEU A 233 -13.88 -22.03 18.90
CA LEU A 233 -15.02 -21.27 19.46
C LEU A 233 -16.33 -22.03 19.35
N ILE A 234 -16.61 -22.69 18.24
CA ILE A 234 -17.83 -23.50 18.06
C ILE A 234 -17.86 -24.63 19.11
N ASN A 235 -16.74 -25.34 19.31
CA ASN A 235 -16.65 -26.41 20.30
C ASN A 235 -16.90 -25.91 21.74
N ILE A 236 -16.34 -24.75 22.10
CA ILE A 236 -16.56 -24.12 23.41
C ILE A 236 -18.06 -23.78 23.60
N ILE A 237 -18.69 -23.22 22.57
CA ILE A 237 -20.12 -22.83 22.60
C ILE A 237 -21.01 -24.07 22.71
N ASP A 238 -20.78 -25.08 21.89
CA ASP A 238 -21.59 -26.31 21.85
C ASP A 238 -21.55 -27.06 23.17
N ASN A 239 -20.38 -27.10 23.83
CA ASN A 239 -20.19 -27.78 25.09
C ASN A 239 -20.47 -26.87 26.31
N ARG A 240 -20.76 -25.59 26.12
CA ARG A 240 -20.87 -24.57 27.21
C ARG A 240 -19.67 -24.61 28.15
N ASP A 241 -18.48 -24.79 27.59
CA ASP A 241 -17.24 -24.95 28.36
C ASP A 241 -16.75 -23.58 28.87
N GLU A 242 -17.16 -23.25 30.10
CA GLU A 242 -16.77 -21.98 30.79
C GLU A 242 -15.27 -21.90 31.05
N ALA A 243 -14.62 -23.01 31.43
CA ALA A 243 -13.19 -23.04 31.69
C ALA A 243 -12.40 -22.84 30.38
N GLY A 244 -12.72 -23.57 29.34
CA GLY A 244 -12.14 -23.42 28.01
C GLY A 244 -12.36 -22.02 27.44
N LEU A 245 -13.53 -21.40 27.67
CA LEU A 245 -13.77 -20.01 27.26
C LEU A 245 -12.83 -19.03 27.99
N ASN A 246 -12.63 -19.20 29.29
CA ASN A 246 -11.72 -18.32 30.05
C ASN A 246 -10.27 -18.44 29.59
N ASP A 247 -9.81 -19.66 29.31
CA ASP A 247 -8.48 -19.93 28.79
C ASP A 247 -8.31 -19.33 27.38
N TYR A 248 -9.30 -19.53 26.51
CA TYR A 248 -9.33 -18.94 25.17
C TYR A 248 -9.26 -17.40 25.23
N LEU A 249 -10.10 -16.76 26.06
CA LEU A 249 -10.11 -15.30 26.21
C LEU A 249 -8.78 -14.78 26.80
N THR A 250 -8.17 -15.51 27.71
CA THR A 250 -6.86 -15.15 28.27
C THR A 250 -5.79 -15.17 27.19
N ARG A 251 -5.74 -16.23 26.37
CA ARG A 251 -4.81 -16.39 25.26
C ARG A 251 -4.95 -15.25 24.24
N ILE A 252 -6.17 -14.96 23.77
CA ILE A 252 -6.36 -13.93 22.73
C ILE A 252 -6.11 -12.51 23.25
N ARG A 253 -6.27 -12.24 24.55
CA ARG A 253 -5.92 -10.93 25.14
C ARG A 253 -4.43 -10.65 25.07
N THR A 254 -3.56 -11.67 25.18
CA THR A 254 -2.11 -11.48 25.02
C THR A 254 -1.69 -11.13 23.60
N ASN A 255 -2.50 -11.46 22.61
CA ASN A 255 -2.20 -11.14 21.19
C ASN A 255 -2.44 -9.66 20.85
N ILE A 256 -3.14 -8.91 21.72
CA ILE A 256 -3.53 -7.52 21.48
C ILE A 256 -3.01 -6.55 22.57
N SER A 257 -2.15 -7.05 23.49
CA SER A 257 -1.52 -6.28 24.56
C SER A 257 -0.21 -5.61 24.15
#